data_f7d06436303fe0b4be2ccb692e527626
#
_entry.id   f7d06436303fe0b4be2ccb692e527626
#
_cell.length_a   1.000
_cell.length_b   1.000
_cell.length_c   1.000
_cell.angle_alpha   90.00
_cell.angle_beta   90.00
_cell.angle_gamma   90.00
#
_symmetry.space_group_name_H-M   'P 1'
#
loop_
_entity.id
_entity.type
_entity.pdbx_description
1 polymer ?
#
loop_
_entity_poly.entity_id
_entity_poly.type
_entity_poly.pdbx_seq_one_letter_code
_entity_poly.pdbx_strand_id
1 'polypeptide(L)'
;FGFGFIEVGTIPPKSQLGNPKPRIFRLEKDKGMINRLGFNNDGIEVVSKRISDNFPNGVLGINIGPNKNTTNKLEDFIFCLTKIHEQADYITINISSPNTEGLRDFHHKDSMKDLLDKLNKLKKLKKIKKPLFIKLSPDIKDSEISDIVELIFKYNIDGIIISNTSDSTRERLTDSKKKEKG
;
A
#
# COMPACT_ATOMS: atom_id res chain seq x y z
N PHE A 1 -16.00 8.77 -15.04
CA PHE A 1 -15.45 7.62 -15.76
C PHE A 1 -16.26 6.32 -15.52
N GLY A 2 -17.34 6.34 -14.71
CA GLY A 2 -18.19 5.17 -14.49
C GLY A 2 -17.61 4.12 -13.51
N PHE A 3 -16.56 4.43 -12.76
CA PHE A 3 -16.07 3.55 -11.71
C PHE A 3 -16.98 3.58 -10.48
N GLY A 4 -17.18 2.42 -9.84
CA GLY A 4 -17.98 2.31 -8.62
C GLY A 4 -17.30 2.91 -7.39
N PHE A 5 -15.96 2.95 -7.37
CA PHE A 5 -15.12 3.55 -6.32
C PHE A 5 -13.75 3.96 -6.88
N ILE A 6 -13.04 4.79 -6.12
CA ILE A 6 -11.67 5.20 -6.45
C ILE A 6 -10.80 5.00 -5.22
N GLU A 7 -9.60 4.46 -5.41
CA GLU A 7 -8.55 4.43 -4.39
C GLU A 7 -7.41 5.36 -4.80
N VAL A 8 -7.04 6.29 -3.90
CA VAL A 8 -5.92 7.21 -4.09
C VAL A 8 -4.74 6.83 -3.22
N GLY A 9 -3.54 7.06 -3.68
CA GLY A 9 -2.30 6.75 -2.95
C GLY A 9 -1.29 5.97 -3.81
N THR A 10 -0.26 5.46 -3.22
CA THR A 10 0.04 5.34 -1.78
C THR A 10 0.51 6.69 -1.24
N ILE A 11 -0.03 7.09 -0.09
CA ILE A 11 0.26 8.37 0.56
C ILE A 11 1.20 8.12 1.74
N PRO A 12 2.44 8.64 1.71
CA PRO A 12 3.37 8.61 2.84
C PRO A 12 3.19 9.84 3.74
N PRO A 13 3.80 9.84 4.95
CA PRO A 13 3.79 11.00 5.84
C PRO A 13 4.32 12.27 5.20
N LYS A 14 5.47 12.18 4.52
CA LYS A 14 6.16 13.33 3.91
C LYS A 14 6.14 13.22 2.39
N SER A 15 6.17 14.37 1.73
CA SER A 15 6.38 14.43 0.28
C SER A 15 7.66 13.70 -0.12
N GLN A 16 7.59 12.96 -1.24
CA GLN A 16 8.75 12.32 -1.85
C GLN A 16 8.60 12.21 -3.36
N LEU A 17 9.71 12.36 -4.09
CA LEU A 17 9.73 12.36 -5.55
C LEU A 17 9.57 10.95 -6.15
N GLY A 18 9.75 9.91 -5.33
CA GLY A 18 9.86 8.54 -5.79
C GLY A 18 11.22 8.23 -6.42
N ASN A 19 11.29 7.14 -7.17
CA ASN A 19 12.52 6.72 -7.83
C ASN A 19 12.87 7.61 -9.05
N PRO A 20 14.16 7.70 -9.44
CA PRO A 20 14.58 8.39 -10.65
C PRO A 20 13.87 7.89 -11.91
N LYS A 21 13.65 8.77 -12.87
CA LYS A 21 13.14 8.41 -14.21
C LYS A 21 14.29 7.88 -15.09
N PRO A 22 14.01 6.96 -16.04
CA PRO A 22 12.72 6.35 -16.36
C PRO A 22 12.32 5.32 -15.29
N ARG A 23 11.04 5.26 -14.98
CA ARG A 23 10.49 4.40 -13.92
C ARG A 23 9.19 3.69 -14.28
N ILE A 24 8.79 3.80 -15.55
CA ILE A 24 7.66 3.09 -16.15
C ILE A 24 8.11 2.57 -17.51
N PHE A 25 7.92 1.27 -17.72
CA PHE A 25 8.35 0.57 -18.94
C PHE A 25 7.17 -0.22 -19.49
N ARG A 26 6.65 0.20 -20.64
CA ARG A 26 5.59 -0.53 -21.34
C ARG A 26 6.18 -1.70 -22.09
N LEU A 27 5.61 -2.88 -21.85
CA LEU A 27 5.94 -4.13 -22.52
C LEU A 27 4.88 -4.35 -23.61
N GLU A 28 5.10 -3.74 -24.78
CA GLU A 28 4.09 -3.70 -25.84
C GLU A 28 3.74 -5.09 -26.35
N LYS A 29 4.75 -5.96 -26.51
CA LYS A 29 4.58 -7.35 -26.96
C LYS A 29 3.77 -8.19 -25.97
N ASP A 30 3.92 -7.93 -24.67
CA ASP A 30 3.27 -8.67 -23.59
C ASP A 30 2.00 -7.98 -23.06
N LYS A 31 1.64 -6.82 -23.63
CA LYS A 31 0.52 -5.98 -23.16
C LYS A 31 0.60 -5.68 -21.66
N GLY A 32 1.81 -5.51 -21.15
CA GLY A 32 2.10 -5.34 -19.73
C GLY A 32 2.89 -4.08 -19.43
N MET A 33 3.22 -3.90 -18.16
CA MET A 33 4.02 -2.77 -17.70
C MET A 33 4.88 -3.16 -16.49
N ILE A 34 6.13 -2.74 -16.50
CA ILE A 34 7.00 -2.76 -15.34
C ILE A 34 7.08 -1.34 -14.78
N ASN A 35 6.99 -1.18 -13.47
CA ASN A 35 7.18 0.11 -12.83
C ASN A 35 8.04 0.01 -11.58
N ARG A 36 8.73 1.12 -11.29
CA ARG A 36 9.48 1.36 -10.06
C ARG A 36 9.20 2.78 -9.54
N LEU A 37 7.93 3.12 -9.40
CA LEU A 37 7.50 4.48 -9.04
C LEU A 37 8.07 4.96 -7.70
N GLY A 38 8.08 4.10 -6.68
CA GLY A 38 8.65 4.41 -5.37
C GLY A 38 7.81 5.41 -4.56
N PHE A 39 6.47 5.31 -4.67
CA PHE A 39 5.50 6.15 -3.95
C PHE A 39 5.75 7.65 -4.09
N ASN A 40 5.88 8.12 -5.34
CA ASN A 40 5.91 9.56 -5.59
C ASN A 40 4.59 10.21 -5.16
N ASN A 41 4.67 11.14 -4.23
CA ASN A 41 3.49 11.73 -3.60
C ASN A 41 3.85 13.04 -2.89
N ASP A 42 2.87 13.93 -2.76
CA ASP A 42 3.05 15.23 -2.08
C ASP A 42 2.95 15.13 -0.55
N GLY A 43 2.71 13.94 -0.01
CA GLY A 43 2.61 13.67 1.42
C GLY A 43 1.22 13.92 1.99
N ILE A 44 0.99 13.37 3.20
CA ILE A 44 -0.33 13.25 3.80
C ILE A 44 -0.99 14.61 4.04
N GLU A 45 -0.24 15.62 4.45
CA GLU A 45 -0.82 16.96 4.78
C GLU A 45 -1.40 17.64 3.52
N VAL A 46 -0.65 17.61 2.41
CA VAL A 46 -1.09 18.22 1.15
C VAL A 46 -2.25 17.44 0.54
N VAL A 47 -2.16 16.10 0.56
CA VAL A 47 -3.21 15.26 -0.01
C VAL A 47 -4.50 15.34 0.82
N SER A 48 -4.39 15.30 2.15
CA SER A 48 -5.52 15.47 3.06
C SER A 48 -6.27 16.80 2.80
N LYS A 49 -5.51 17.90 2.63
CA LYS A 49 -6.10 19.18 2.28
C LYS A 49 -6.84 19.15 0.94
N ARG A 50 -6.24 18.57 -0.10
CA ARG A 50 -6.89 18.43 -1.42
C ARG A 50 -8.18 17.63 -1.37
N ILE A 51 -8.22 16.56 -0.58
CA ILE A 51 -9.42 15.74 -0.40
C ILE A 51 -10.49 16.56 0.33
N SER A 52 -10.14 17.29 1.39
CA SER A 52 -11.09 18.13 2.12
C SER A 52 -11.67 19.23 1.25
N ASP A 53 -10.82 19.87 0.42
CA ASP A 53 -11.26 20.95 -0.46
C ASP A 53 -12.13 20.44 -1.64
N ASN A 54 -12.00 19.15 -2.00
CA ASN A 54 -12.65 18.54 -3.18
C ASN A 54 -13.11 17.12 -2.86
N PHE A 55 -13.94 16.94 -1.84
CA PHE A 55 -14.41 15.61 -1.46
C PHE A 55 -15.21 14.97 -2.60
N PRO A 56 -14.84 13.76 -3.08
CA PRO A 56 -15.51 13.16 -4.23
C PRO A 56 -16.93 12.68 -3.88
N ASN A 57 -17.83 12.77 -4.85
CA ASN A 57 -19.12 12.11 -4.79
C ASN A 57 -18.92 10.62 -5.10
N GLY A 58 -18.94 9.77 -4.09
CA GLY A 58 -18.74 8.32 -4.23
C GLY A 58 -17.79 7.76 -3.19
N VAL A 59 -17.54 6.45 -3.29
CA VAL A 59 -16.69 5.74 -2.34
C VAL A 59 -15.21 6.06 -2.61
N LEU A 60 -14.54 6.60 -1.60
CA LEU A 60 -13.11 6.93 -1.64
C LEU A 60 -12.31 6.00 -0.73
N GLY A 61 -11.47 5.18 -1.35
CA GLY A 61 -10.40 4.46 -0.66
C GLY A 61 -9.14 5.30 -0.55
N ILE A 62 -8.44 5.21 0.59
CA ILE A 62 -7.16 5.86 0.77
C ILE A 62 -6.11 4.82 1.12
N ASN A 63 -5.10 4.73 0.25
CA ASN A 63 -3.99 3.82 0.38
C ASN A 63 -2.81 4.54 1.05
N ILE A 64 -2.34 4.03 2.18
CA ILE A 64 -1.24 4.61 2.94
C ILE A 64 -0.03 3.70 3.00
N GLY A 65 1.14 4.29 3.11
CA GLY A 65 2.41 3.57 3.20
C GLY A 65 3.52 4.44 3.78
N PRO A 66 4.67 3.85 4.10
CA PRO A 66 5.78 4.59 4.68
C PRO A 66 6.54 5.42 3.64
N ASN A 67 7.28 6.41 4.11
CA ASN A 67 8.31 7.04 3.31
C ASN A 67 9.44 6.04 2.98
N LYS A 68 10.11 6.25 1.84
CA LYS A 68 11.20 5.37 1.38
C LYS A 68 12.36 5.35 2.38
N ASN A 69 12.73 6.52 2.89
CA ASN A 69 13.92 6.71 3.73
C ASN A 69 13.56 6.84 5.23
N THR A 70 12.44 6.28 5.66
CA THR A 70 12.08 6.27 7.08
C THR A 70 12.84 5.18 7.83
N THR A 71 13.18 5.47 9.08
CA THR A 71 13.75 4.49 10.02
C THR A 71 12.67 3.67 10.71
N ASN A 72 11.43 4.17 10.77
CA ASN A 72 10.33 3.51 11.43
C ASN A 72 9.08 3.50 10.57
N LYS A 73 8.97 2.48 9.70
CA LYS A 73 7.83 2.30 8.78
C LYS A 73 6.51 2.14 9.51
N LEU A 74 6.55 1.54 10.67
CA LEU A 74 5.36 1.25 11.47
C LEU A 74 4.75 2.56 12.01
N GLU A 75 5.58 3.49 12.50
CA GLU A 75 5.10 4.81 12.93
C GLU A 75 4.55 5.63 11.75
N ASP A 76 5.10 5.48 10.57
CA ASP A 76 4.57 6.12 9.36
C ASP A 76 3.14 5.69 9.06
N PHE A 77 2.82 4.38 9.18
CA PHE A 77 1.44 3.89 9.05
C PHE A 77 0.51 4.48 10.10
N ILE A 78 0.95 4.50 11.36
CA ILE A 78 0.17 5.04 12.49
C ILE A 78 -0.10 6.53 12.29
N PHE A 79 0.92 7.29 11.87
CA PHE A 79 0.79 8.71 11.58
C PHE A 79 -0.21 8.96 10.45
N CYS A 80 -0.06 8.28 9.31
CA CYS A 80 -0.96 8.44 8.18
C CYS A 80 -2.40 8.05 8.53
N LEU A 81 -2.60 6.91 9.20
CA LEU A 81 -3.93 6.48 9.63
C LEU A 81 -4.59 7.51 10.56
N THR A 82 -3.82 8.06 11.50
CA THR A 82 -4.32 9.09 12.43
C THR A 82 -4.82 10.35 11.70
N LYS A 83 -4.15 10.73 10.61
CA LYS A 83 -4.45 11.96 9.86
C LYS A 83 -5.62 11.82 8.89
N ILE A 84 -5.79 10.65 8.27
CA ILE A 84 -6.65 10.52 7.09
C ILE A 84 -7.95 9.74 7.32
N HIS A 85 -8.12 9.05 8.46
CA HIS A 85 -9.21 8.10 8.65
C HIS A 85 -10.62 8.71 8.53
N GLU A 86 -10.78 9.99 8.81
CA GLU A 86 -12.08 10.66 8.70
C GLU A 86 -12.46 10.98 7.23
N GLN A 87 -11.46 11.08 6.36
CA GLN A 87 -11.61 11.47 4.95
C GLN A 87 -11.75 10.28 4.00
N ALA A 88 -11.78 9.07 4.51
CA ALA A 88 -11.86 7.85 3.71
C ALA A 88 -13.15 7.09 3.99
N ASP A 89 -13.66 6.37 3.00
CA ASP A 89 -14.69 5.35 3.21
C ASP A 89 -14.07 4.02 3.61
N TYR A 90 -12.86 3.73 3.13
CA TYR A 90 -12.00 2.64 3.59
C TYR A 90 -10.53 3.01 3.48
N ILE A 91 -9.67 2.31 4.21
CA ILE A 91 -8.24 2.56 4.23
C ILE A 91 -7.48 1.30 3.88
N THR A 92 -6.51 1.44 2.98
CA THR A 92 -5.61 0.37 2.57
C THR A 92 -4.23 0.57 3.19
N ILE A 93 -3.79 -0.39 3.99
CA ILE A 93 -2.43 -0.49 4.53
C ILE A 93 -1.58 -1.22 3.49
N ASN A 94 -0.70 -0.50 2.82
CA ASN A 94 0.09 -1.04 1.72
C ASN A 94 1.44 -1.59 2.18
N ILE A 95 1.54 -2.90 2.33
CA ILE A 95 2.79 -3.60 2.68
C ILE A 95 3.36 -4.39 1.49
N SER A 96 2.88 -4.11 0.28
CA SER A 96 3.10 -4.98 -0.88
C SER A 96 4.20 -4.50 -1.84
N SER A 97 4.67 -3.25 -1.73
CA SER A 97 5.58 -2.68 -2.73
C SER A 97 6.99 -3.28 -2.64
N PRO A 98 7.55 -3.73 -3.77
CA PRO A 98 8.95 -4.15 -3.84
C PRO A 98 9.92 -2.96 -3.90
N ASN A 99 9.41 -1.77 -4.18
CA ASN A 99 10.20 -0.56 -4.44
C ASN A 99 10.51 0.27 -3.18
N THR A 100 10.10 -0.22 -2.01
CA THR A 100 10.42 0.33 -0.69
C THR A 100 11.10 -0.75 0.13
N GLU A 101 12.38 -0.58 0.38
CA GLU A 101 13.20 -1.57 1.09
C GLU A 101 12.60 -1.95 2.45
N GLY A 102 12.56 -3.24 2.76
CA GLY A 102 12.02 -3.78 4.00
C GLY A 102 10.50 -3.60 4.20
N LEU A 103 9.75 -3.16 3.18
CA LEU A 103 8.30 -3.05 3.32
C LEU A 103 7.62 -4.43 3.29
N ARG A 104 8.14 -5.34 2.48
CA ARG A 104 7.63 -6.72 2.41
C ARG A 104 8.00 -7.56 3.65
N ASP A 105 8.88 -7.08 4.53
CA ASP A 105 9.16 -7.74 5.81
C ASP A 105 7.91 -7.81 6.71
N PHE A 106 6.92 -6.93 6.46
CA PHE A 106 5.61 -7.02 7.10
C PHE A 106 4.77 -8.24 6.66
N HIS A 107 5.21 -9.06 5.72
CA HIS A 107 4.61 -10.36 5.45
C HIS A 107 5.04 -11.43 6.47
N HIS A 108 6.18 -11.24 7.15
CA HIS A 108 6.61 -12.14 8.21
C HIS A 108 5.74 -11.99 9.45
N LYS A 109 5.45 -13.12 10.12
CA LYS A 109 4.50 -13.22 11.24
C LYS A 109 4.70 -12.16 12.31
N ASP A 110 5.92 -11.99 12.80
CA ASP A 110 6.19 -11.07 13.91
C ASP A 110 6.00 -9.61 13.50
N SER A 111 6.54 -9.21 12.35
CA SER A 111 6.38 -7.85 11.83
C SER A 111 4.92 -7.52 11.51
N MET A 112 4.18 -8.47 10.93
CA MET A 112 2.74 -8.35 10.69
C MET A 112 1.99 -8.18 12.01
N LYS A 113 2.30 -9.01 12.98
CA LYS A 113 1.67 -8.95 14.31
C LYS A 113 1.88 -7.58 14.96
N ASP A 114 3.11 -7.05 14.96
CA ASP A 114 3.42 -5.74 15.54
C ASP A 114 2.65 -4.61 14.85
N LEU A 115 2.57 -4.66 13.52
CA LEU A 115 1.78 -3.70 12.74
C LEU A 115 0.30 -3.77 13.15
N LEU A 116 -0.30 -4.96 13.13
CA LEU A 116 -1.71 -5.16 13.44
C LEU A 116 -2.05 -4.81 14.90
N ASP A 117 -1.17 -5.11 15.85
CA ASP A 117 -1.31 -4.69 17.25
C ASP A 117 -1.42 -3.17 17.37
N LYS A 118 -0.51 -2.42 16.72
CA LYS A 118 -0.53 -0.96 16.78
C LYS A 118 -1.73 -0.36 16.05
N LEU A 119 -2.08 -0.88 14.88
CA LEU A 119 -3.26 -0.44 14.13
C LEU A 119 -4.54 -0.66 14.96
N ASN A 120 -4.67 -1.82 15.59
CA ASN A 120 -5.84 -2.15 16.42
C ASN A 120 -5.93 -1.24 17.66
N LYS A 121 -4.79 -1.00 18.34
CA LYS A 121 -4.74 -0.04 19.47
C LYS A 121 -5.18 1.36 19.03
N LEU A 122 -4.67 1.84 17.90
CA LEU A 122 -5.06 3.13 17.34
C LEU A 122 -6.54 3.15 16.94
N LYS A 123 -7.03 2.10 16.27
CA LYS A 123 -8.44 1.96 15.86
C LYS A 123 -9.38 2.10 17.08
N LYS A 124 -9.03 1.44 18.19
CA LYS A 124 -9.78 1.54 19.45
C LYS A 124 -9.67 2.92 20.09
N LEU A 125 -8.46 3.46 20.22
CA LEU A 125 -8.22 4.76 20.86
C LEU A 125 -8.94 5.91 20.14
N LYS A 126 -8.88 5.93 18.81
CA LYS A 126 -9.50 6.95 17.96
C LYS A 126 -10.94 6.63 17.56
N LYS A 127 -11.48 5.48 17.99
CA LYS A 127 -12.83 4.99 17.62
C LYS A 127 -13.02 4.92 16.10
N ILE A 128 -11.99 4.52 15.36
CA ILE A 128 -12.04 4.40 13.90
C ILE A 128 -12.96 3.26 13.51
N LYS A 129 -14.06 3.57 12.81
CA LYS A 129 -15.05 2.61 12.32
C LYS A 129 -14.85 2.26 10.83
N LYS A 130 -13.94 2.95 10.15
CA LYS A 130 -13.69 2.74 8.72
C LYS A 130 -13.05 1.38 8.49
N PRO A 131 -13.46 0.64 7.44
CA PRO A 131 -12.82 -0.61 7.07
C PRO A 131 -11.33 -0.43 6.83
N LEU A 132 -10.52 -1.36 7.34
CA LEU A 132 -9.09 -1.46 7.08
C LEU A 132 -8.80 -2.68 6.22
N PHE A 133 -8.17 -2.46 5.09
CA PHE A 133 -7.68 -3.52 4.20
C PHE A 133 -6.17 -3.60 4.24
N ILE A 134 -5.63 -4.81 4.15
CA ILE A 134 -4.20 -5.05 3.99
C ILE A 134 -3.93 -5.42 2.53
N LYS A 135 -3.06 -4.66 1.85
CA LYS A 135 -2.68 -4.98 0.48
C LYS A 135 -1.37 -5.76 0.46
N LEU A 136 -1.46 -6.97 -0.07
CA LEU A 136 -0.38 -7.96 -0.07
C LEU A 136 0.38 -7.99 -1.41
N SER A 137 1.62 -8.47 -1.36
CA SER A 137 2.38 -8.86 -2.56
C SER A 137 1.82 -10.17 -3.13
N PRO A 138 1.83 -10.37 -4.45
CA PRO A 138 1.55 -11.69 -5.03
C PRO A 138 2.69 -12.69 -4.84
N ASP A 139 3.88 -12.20 -4.47
CA ASP A 139 5.11 -13.00 -4.33
C ASP A 139 5.32 -13.47 -2.86
N ILE A 140 4.23 -13.62 -2.08
CA ILE A 140 4.25 -14.19 -0.73
C ILE A 140 4.58 -15.69 -0.83
N LYS A 141 5.37 -16.18 0.11
CA LYS A 141 5.66 -17.61 0.21
C LYS A 141 4.47 -18.37 0.78
N ASP A 142 4.22 -19.58 0.30
CA ASP A 142 3.12 -20.43 0.79
C ASP A 142 3.18 -20.63 2.30
N SER A 143 4.38 -20.72 2.86
CA SER A 143 4.59 -20.84 4.31
C SER A 143 4.13 -19.62 5.12
N GLU A 144 4.03 -18.44 4.52
CA GLU A 144 3.60 -17.20 5.17
C GLU A 144 2.08 -17.00 5.10
N ILE A 145 1.41 -17.65 4.14
CA ILE A 145 -0.02 -17.43 3.89
C ILE A 145 -0.86 -17.80 5.12
N SER A 146 -0.59 -18.96 5.74
CA SER A 146 -1.33 -19.42 6.90
C SER A 146 -1.21 -18.46 8.09
N ASP A 147 -0.01 -17.95 8.35
CA ASP A 147 0.25 -16.99 9.42
C ASP A 147 -0.47 -15.65 9.15
N ILE A 148 -0.43 -15.17 7.90
CA ILE A 148 -1.12 -13.95 7.50
C ILE A 148 -2.63 -14.09 7.70
N VAL A 149 -3.23 -15.20 7.27
CA VAL A 149 -4.66 -15.48 7.41
C VAL A 149 -5.05 -15.53 8.88
N GLU A 150 -4.29 -16.27 9.72
CA GLU A 150 -4.51 -16.33 11.17
C GLU A 150 -4.54 -14.92 11.79
N LEU A 151 -3.55 -14.10 11.47
CA LEU A 151 -3.43 -12.75 12.02
C LEU A 151 -4.56 -11.83 11.54
N ILE A 152 -4.95 -11.90 10.27
CA ILE A 152 -6.08 -11.12 9.72
C ILE A 152 -7.36 -11.39 10.51
N PHE A 153 -7.68 -12.68 10.76
CA PHE A 153 -8.85 -13.05 11.57
C PHE A 153 -8.71 -12.61 13.03
N LYS A 154 -7.55 -12.86 13.64
CA LYS A 154 -7.28 -12.50 15.04
C LYS A 154 -7.45 -11.00 15.33
N TYR A 155 -7.04 -10.16 14.39
CA TYR A 155 -7.09 -8.69 14.55
C TYR A 155 -8.33 -8.06 13.93
N ASN A 156 -9.27 -8.85 13.43
CA ASN A 156 -10.50 -8.37 12.79
C ASN A 156 -10.21 -7.32 11.71
N ILE A 157 -9.28 -7.62 10.82
CA ILE A 157 -9.03 -6.81 9.63
C ILE A 157 -10.19 -7.05 8.65
N ASP A 158 -10.71 -5.96 8.10
CA ASP A 158 -11.96 -5.99 7.34
C ASP A 158 -11.82 -6.65 5.96
N GLY A 159 -10.58 -6.76 5.43
CA GLY A 159 -10.33 -7.44 4.16
C GLY A 159 -8.89 -7.43 3.69
N ILE A 160 -8.65 -8.15 2.60
CA ILE A 160 -7.33 -8.27 1.95
C ILE A 160 -7.46 -7.82 0.50
N ILE A 161 -6.49 -7.07 0.01
CA ILE A 161 -6.36 -6.73 -1.41
C ILE A 161 -5.28 -7.61 -2.03
N ILE A 162 -5.68 -8.48 -2.94
CA ILE A 162 -4.82 -9.33 -3.75
C ILE A 162 -4.90 -8.82 -5.19
N SER A 163 -3.86 -8.18 -5.70
CA SER A 163 -2.58 -7.94 -5.06
C SER A 163 -1.86 -6.74 -5.69
N ASN A 164 -0.59 -6.52 -5.33
CA ASN A 164 0.33 -5.70 -6.11
C ASN A 164 0.73 -6.46 -7.39
N THR A 165 1.58 -5.84 -8.23
CA THR A 165 2.23 -6.51 -9.37
C THR A 165 3.33 -7.46 -8.87
N SER A 166 3.50 -8.61 -9.57
CA SER A 166 4.60 -9.54 -9.32
C SER A 166 5.91 -9.01 -9.89
N ASP A 167 7.02 -9.28 -9.22
CA ASP A 167 8.37 -9.06 -9.72
C ASP A 167 9.19 -10.37 -9.85
N SER A 168 8.60 -11.52 -9.50
CA SER A 168 9.27 -12.82 -9.43
C SER A 168 9.26 -13.61 -10.75
N THR A 169 8.26 -13.45 -11.62
CA THR A 169 8.06 -14.31 -12.79
C THR A 169 8.06 -13.53 -14.09
N ARG A 170 9.24 -13.34 -14.68
CA ARG A 170 9.40 -12.60 -15.95
C ARG A 170 9.89 -13.46 -17.12
N GLU A 171 10.09 -14.73 -16.90
CA GLU A 171 10.66 -15.65 -17.90
C GLU A 171 9.76 -15.76 -19.13
N ARG A 172 8.44 -15.73 -18.92
CA ARG A 172 7.45 -15.81 -20.00
C ARG A 172 7.29 -14.50 -20.81
N LEU A 173 7.85 -13.39 -20.33
CA LEU A 173 7.78 -12.13 -21.04
C LEU A 173 8.72 -12.14 -22.25
N THR A 174 8.25 -11.55 -23.34
CA THR A 174 8.96 -11.53 -24.64
C THR A 174 9.57 -10.17 -24.99
N ASP A 175 9.08 -9.09 -24.37
CA ASP A 175 9.60 -7.75 -24.60
C ASP A 175 11.03 -7.59 -24.06
N SER A 176 11.86 -6.84 -24.78
CA SER A 176 13.25 -6.58 -24.41
C SER A 176 13.40 -5.89 -23.05
N LYS A 177 12.42 -5.07 -22.68
CA LYS A 177 12.37 -4.34 -21.41
C LYS A 177 12.04 -5.21 -20.21
N LYS A 178 11.78 -6.52 -20.39
CA LYS A 178 11.52 -7.44 -19.27
C LYS A 178 12.64 -7.52 -18.22
N LYS A 179 13.86 -7.07 -18.58
CA LYS A 179 15.04 -7.03 -17.70
C LYS A 179 15.06 -5.81 -16.78
N GLU A 180 14.19 -4.84 -17.00
CA GLU A 180 14.12 -3.64 -16.16
C GLU A 180 13.68 -4.00 -14.72
N LYS A 181 14.28 -3.31 -13.75
CA LYS A 181 13.89 -3.48 -12.34
C LYS A 181 12.55 -2.77 -12.07
N GLY A 182 11.73 -3.35 -11.23
CA GLY A 182 10.45 -2.75 -10.83
C GLY A 182 9.47 -3.74 -10.32
#